data_0c2be062ea999206859b195f882376d7
#
_entry.id   0c2be062ea999206859b195f882376d7
#
_cell.length_a   1.000
_cell.length_b   1.000
_cell.length_c   1.000
_cell.angle_alpha   90.00
_cell.angle_beta   90.00
_cell.angle_gamma   90.00
#
_symmetry.space_group_name_H-M   'P 1'
#
loop_
_entity.id
_entity.type
_entity.pdbx_description
1 polymer ?
#
loop_
_entity_poly.entity_id
_entity_poly.type
_entity_poly.pdbx_seq_one_letter_code
_entity_poly.pdbx_strand_id
1 'polypeptide(L)'
;MTIKEVITAANWRIHPNNQWSFQNIEKLFATEVIKKNHKKQSVFSSNLSKIDAIEFVNLEEKKQTVREMLINGYADSFLVLKKGEIIFEEYFNGMSQESLHLLNSISKNFTGMLTGVIVKLGLINVDEKVINYLPKLKDSAFNETTVRQVLDMTAAVRYDEDYNNPTTDFWQETSAVGWSPSLLNKNSSDLFNYALSLKDKEQKDGSSYHYRTVLTNVLGMILEAATGKKISILFEELIWKKLYPEQNALIVVDNKGASYTGAGMNACTRDLARFGLMLSKEGYFEGEEVIPPEWIKDTVNADKTYKDNFSKDLLGQILPGGHYRNQTLVDKNGSLYCLGIFGQCIYVNPKYETVIVKLSSQPGPAIPNLLIDSVIAMNKIAVSV
;
A
#
# COMPACT_ATOMS: atom_id res chain seq x y z
N MET A 1 -22.71 -19.54 27.14
CA MET A 1 -22.53 -18.16 26.64
C MET A 1 -21.04 -17.97 26.40
N THR A 2 -20.59 -18.00 25.15
CA THR A 2 -19.22 -17.64 24.80
C THR A 2 -19.11 -16.14 24.95
N ILE A 3 -18.29 -15.67 25.90
CA ILE A 3 -17.96 -14.24 26.02
C ILE A 3 -17.30 -13.88 24.68
N LYS A 4 -17.97 -13.09 23.85
CA LYS A 4 -17.33 -12.49 22.67
C LYS A 4 -16.20 -11.62 23.19
N GLU A 5 -14.98 -12.00 22.89
CA GLU A 5 -13.80 -11.22 23.26
C GLU A 5 -13.94 -9.80 22.70
N VAL A 6 -13.73 -8.79 23.55
CA VAL A 6 -13.80 -7.40 23.13
C VAL A 6 -12.58 -7.09 22.26
N ILE A 7 -12.79 -6.64 21.04
CA ILE A 7 -11.71 -6.24 20.14
C ILE A 7 -11.13 -4.90 20.59
N THR A 8 -9.82 -4.87 20.82
CA THR A 8 -9.06 -3.72 21.32
C THR A 8 -7.76 -3.55 20.53
N ALA A 9 -6.99 -2.49 20.79
CA ALA A 9 -5.65 -2.29 20.21
C ALA A 9 -4.67 -3.47 20.48
N ALA A 10 -4.96 -4.33 21.47
CA ALA A 10 -4.11 -5.47 21.78
C ALA A 10 -4.36 -6.70 20.90
N ASN A 11 -5.58 -6.86 20.36
CA ASN A 11 -5.99 -8.10 19.68
C ASN A 11 -6.66 -7.93 18.32
N TRP A 12 -6.85 -6.70 17.84
CA TRP A 12 -7.59 -6.42 16.61
C TRP A 12 -6.97 -7.05 15.34
N ARG A 13 -5.65 -7.29 15.31
CA ARG A 13 -4.95 -7.94 14.20
C ARG A 13 -4.86 -9.45 14.30
N ILE A 14 -5.25 -10.01 15.45
CA ILE A 14 -5.20 -11.45 15.70
C ILE A 14 -6.39 -12.11 15.01
N HIS A 15 -6.13 -13.15 14.21
CA HIS A 15 -7.20 -13.93 13.58
C HIS A 15 -8.03 -14.69 14.65
N PRO A 16 -9.40 -14.72 14.58
CA PRO A 16 -10.24 -14.19 13.50
C PRO A 16 -10.72 -12.74 13.70
N ASN A 17 -10.26 -12.00 14.74
CA ASN A 17 -10.71 -10.64 15.01
C ASN A 17 -10.42 -9.70 13.83
N ASN A 18 -9.33 -9.95 13.09
CA ASN A 18 -8.94 -9.15 11.94
C ASN A 18 -9.95 -9.20 10.77
N GLN A 19 -10.77 -10.22 10.65
CA GLN A 19 -11.88 -10.28 9.68
C GLN A 19 -12.88 -9.14 9.89
N TRP A 20 -13.18 -8.81 11.15
CA TRP A 20 -14.06 -7.70 11.48
C TRP A 20 -13.32 -6.38 11.55
N SER A 21 -12.17 -6.34 12.21
CA SER A 21 -11.47 -5.08 12.50
C SER A 21 -10.95 -4.39 11.25
N PHE A 22 -10.48 -5.15 10.24
CA PHE A 22 -10.00 -4.55 8.98
C PHE A 22 -11.11 -3.87 8.18
N GLN A 23 -12.37 -4.26 8.42
CA GLN A 23 -13.56 -3.62 7.83
C GLN A 23 -14.14 -2.51 8.73
N ASN A 24 -13.60 -2.27 9.93
CA ASN A 24 -14.17 -1.37 10.94
C ASN A 24 -13.10 -0.53 11.67
N ILE A 25 -12.07 -0.10 10.97
CA ILE A 25 -10.91 0.62 11.55
C ILE A 25 -11.33 1.89 12.27
N GLU A 26 -12.29 2.64 11.73
CA GLU A 26 -12.79 3.89 12.32
C GLU A 26 -13.49 3.69 13.67
N LYS A 27 -13.89 2.46 13.99
CA LYS A 27 -14.47 2.12 15.32
C LYS A 27 -13.40 1.86 16.38
N LEU A 28 -12.15 1.66 15.95
CA LEU A 28 -11.03 1.31 16.84
C LEU A 28 -10.01 2.45 16.97
N PHE A 29 -9.82 3.23 15.91
CA PHE A 29 -8.73 4.19 15.82
C PHE A 29 -9.19 5.52 15.24
N ALA A 30 -8.46 6.59 15.56
CA ALA A 30 -8.69 7.90 14.97
C ALA A 30 -8.39 7.88 13.47
N THR A 31 -9.30 8.45 12.68
CA THR A 31 -9.18 8.51 11.22
C THR A 31 -9.56 9.89 10.69
N GLU A 32 -9.02 10.27 9.55
CA GLU A 32 -9.50 11.38 8.73
C GLU A 32 -10.19 10.85 7.48
N VAL A 33 -11.24 11.56 7.04
CA VAL A 33 -12.03 11.17 5.85
C VAL A 33 -11.42 11.81 4.61
N ILE A 34 -11.23 11.00 3.58
CA ILE A 34 -10.89 11.41 2.20
C ILE A 34 -12.19 11.35 1.39
N LYS A 35 -12.79 12.51 1.13
CA LYS A 35 -14.14 12.58 0.57
C LYS A 35 -14.17 12.22 -0.91
N LYS A 36 -15.20 11.49 -1.30
CA LYS A 36 -15.50 11.18 -2.70
C LYS A 36 -16.00 12.41 -3.47
N ASN A 37 -16.06 12.30 -4.78
CA ASN A 37 -16.72 13.27 -5.62
C ASN A 37 -18.25 13.09 -5.51
N HIS A 38 -18.96 14.13 -5.05
CA HIS A 38 -20.42 14.07 -4.90
C HIS A 38 -21.19 14.38 -6.20
N LYS A 39 -20.51 14.93 -7.22
CA LYS A 39 -21.15 15.36 -8.48
C LYS A 39 -21.08 14.29 -9.58
N LYS A 40 -20.06 13.45 -9.53
CA LYS A 40 -19.81 12.41 -10.53
C LYS A 40 -19.32 11.15 -9.83
N GLN A 41 -19.86 10.01 -10.24
CA GLN A 41 -19.39 8.67 -9.86
C GLN A 41 -19.19 7.89 -11.16
N SER A 42 -18.06 7.21 -11.30
CA SER A 42 -17.86 6.28 -12.41
C SER A 42 -18.57 4.96 -12.10
N VAL A 43 -19.07 4.30 -13.11
CA VAL A 43 -19.75 3.01 -12.98
C VAL A 43 -19.05 2.03 -13.91
N PHE A 44 -18.58 0.90 -13.35
CA PHE A 44 -18.05 -0.17 -14.16
C PHE A 44 -19.17 -0.93 -14.87
N SER A 45 -19.01 -1.21 -16.18
CA SER A 45 -19.77 -2.27 -16.83
C SER A 45 -19.29 -3.63 -16.30
N SER A 46 -20.14 -4.64 -16.43
CA SER A 46 -19.81 -5.99 -16.00
C SER A 46 -20.13 -7.03 -17.09
N ASN A 47 -19.20 -7.95 -17.28
CA ASN A 47 -19.33 -9.10 -18.18
C ASN A 47 -18.75 -10.34 -17.49
N LEU A 48 -19.52 -10.89 -16.55
CA LEU A 48 -19.03 -11.91 -15.60
C LEU A 48 -18.62 -13.20 -16.30
N SER A 49 -17.51 -13.77 -15.85
CA SER A 49 -16.95 -15.03 -16.30
C SER A 49 -16.49 -15.92 -15.13
N LYS A 50 -16.20 -17.19 -15.41
CA LYS A 50 -15.84 -18.19 -14.38
C LYS A 50 -14.35 -18.13 -14.03
N ILE A 51 -13.90 -16.99 -13.49
CA ILE A 51 -12.51 -16.76 -13.09
C ILE A 51 -12.09 -17.71 -11.96
N ASP A 52 -12.98 -17.98 -11.04
CA ASP A 52 -12.75 -18.82 -9.85
C ASP A 52 -12.46 -20.29 -10.19
N ALA A 53 -12.86 -20.75 -11.36
CA ALA A 53 -12.58 -22.09 -11.88
C ALA A 53 -11.24 -22.23 -12.61
N ILE A 54 -10.50 -21.13 -12.84
CA ILE A 54 -9.19 -21.19 -13.48
C ILE A 54 -8.23 -21.99 -12.60
N GLU A 55 -7.57 -22.99 -13.20
CA GLU A 55 -6.54 -23.80 -12.55
C GLU A 55 -5.15 -23.20 -12.77
N PHE A 56 -4.32 -23.28 -11.74
CA PHE A 56 -2.89 -22.98 -11.80
C PHE A 56 -2.09 -24.00 -10.96
N VAL A 57 -0.78 -24.02 -11.16
CA VAL A 57 0.14 -24.82 -10.32
C VAL A 57 0.71 -23.87 -9.26
N ASN A 58 0.48 -24.20 -8.00
CA ASN A 58 0.93 -23.39 -6.87
C ASN A 58 2.42 -23.61 -6.54
N LEU A 59 2.95 -22.91 -5.52
CA LEU A 59 4.34 -23.02 -5.10
C LEU A 59 4.77 -24.45 -4.73
N GLU A 60 3.84 -25.28 -4.24
CA GLU A 60 4.09 -26.68 -3.87
C GLU A 60 3.96 -27.66 -5.05
N GLU A 61 3.92 -27.15 -6.29
CA GLU A 61 3.72 -27.93 -7.54
C GLU A 61 2.38 -28.68 -7.59
N LYS A 62 1.39 -28.25 -6.82
CA LYS A 62 0.04 -28.82 -6.82
C LYS A 62 -0.91 -28.00 -7.69
N LYS A 63 -1.82 -28.69 -8.39
CA LYS A 63 -2.94 -28.02 -9.06
C LYS A 63 -3.88 -27.44 -8.03
N GLN A 64 -4.26 -26.19 -8.23
CA GLN A 64 -5.18 -25.44 -7.39
C GLN A 64 -6.05 -24.54 -8.28
N THR A 65 -7.31 -24.36 -7.91
CA THR A 65 -8.20 -23.39 -8.55
C THR A 65 -8.04 -22.01 -7.90
N VAL A 66 -8.44 -20.97 -8.62
CA VAL A 66 -8.52 -19.61 -8.04
C VAL A 66 -9.48 -19.61 -6.84
N ARG A 67 -10.59 -20.36 -6.88
CA ARG A 67 -11.52 -20.52 -5.75
C ARG A 67 -10.80 -21.03 -4.49
N GLU A 68 -10.03 -22.09 -4.62
CA GLU A 68 -9.28 -22.65 -3.50
C GLU A 68 -8.22 -21.66 -2.98
N MET A 69 -7.53 -20.94 -3.87
CA MET A 69 -6.59 -19.90 -3.46
C MET A 69 -7.27 -18.77 -2.67
N LEU A 70 -8.48 -18.35 -3.06
CA LEU A 70 -9.24 -17.32 -2.32
C LEU A 70 -9.62 -17.80 -0.92
N ILE A 71 -10.12 -19.03 -0.79
CA ILE A 71 -10.51 -19.62 0.49
C ILE A 71 -9.27 -19.80 1.39
N ASN A 72 -8.24 -20.47 0.88
CA ASN A 72 -7.00 -20.75 1.63
C ASN A 72 -6.21 -19.47 1.93
N GLY A 73 -6.35 -18.43 1.10
CA GLY A 73 -5.73 -17.12 1.23
C GLY A 73 -6.53 -16.14 2.11
N TYR A 74 -7.60 -16.61 2.77
CA TYR A 74 -8.43 -15.79 3.67
C TYR A 74 -8.95 -14.51 3.01
N ALA A 75 -9.43 -14.62 1.77
CA ALA A 75 -9.94 -13.48 1.03
C ALA A 75 -11.19 -12.89 1.70
N ASP A 76 -11.26 -11.57 1.76
CA ASP A 76 -12.43 -10.79 2.17
C ASP A 76 -13.15 -10.20 0.94
N SER A 77 -12.38 -9.89 -0.12
CA SER A 77 -12.93 -9.56 -1.43
C SER A 77 -11.96 -9.93 -2.56
N PHE A 78 -12.52 -10.17 -3.74
CA PHE A 78 -11.76 -10.39 -4.96
C PHE A 78 -12.49 -9.79 -6.15
N LEU A 79 -11.81 -8.94 -6.91
CA LEU A 79 -12.37 -8.29 -8.10
C LEU A 79 -11.36 -8.35 -9.23
N VAL A 80 -11.83 -8.67 -10.44
CA VAL A 80 -11.03 -8.68 -11.66
C VAL A 80 -11.65 -7.76 -12.69
N LEU A 81 -10.86 -6.78 -13.16
CA LEU A 81 -11.18 -5.99 -14.34
C LEU A 81 -10.42 -6.53 -15.56
N LYS A 82 -11.11 -6.58 -16.68
CA LYS A 82 -10.53 -6.78 -18.01
C LYS A 82 -10.97 -5.65 -18.92
N LYS A 83 -10.02 -4.91 -19.49
CA LYS A 83 -10.30 -3.74 -20.35
C LYS A 83 -11.24 -2.70 -19.72
N GLY A 84 -11.21 -2.59 -18.39
CA GLY A 84 -12.05 -1.67 -17.63
C GLY A 84 -13.44 -2.21 -17.27
N GLU A 85 -13.80 -3.44 -17.64
CA GLU A 85 -15.07 -4.09 -17.26
C GLU A 85 -14.85 -5.08 -16.11
N ILE A 86 -15.79 -5.18 -15.18
CA ILE A 86 -15.79 -6.22 -14.14
C ILE A 86 -16.12 -7.56 -14.78
N ILE A 87 -15.15 -8.49 -14.74
CA ILE A 87 -15.37 -9.86 -15.22
C ILE A 87 -15.51 -10.86 -14.07
N PHE A 88 -15.15 -10.47 -12.84
CA PHE A 88 -15.38 -11.23 -11.61
C PHE A 88 -15.40 -10.31 -10.41
N GLU A 89 -16.32 -10.56 -9.49
CA GLU A 89 -16.41 -9.81 -8.22
C GLU A 89 -17.08 -10.68 -7.17
N GLU A 90 -16.43 -10.83 -6.02
CA GLU A 90 -16.95 -11.60 -4.90
C GLU A 90 -16.48 -11.06 -3.56
N TYR A 91 -17.32 -11.18 -2.54
CA TYR A 91 -17.11 -10.71 -1.18
C TYR A 91 -17.34 -11.83 -0.17
N PHE A 92 -16.50 -11.86 0.87
CA PHE A 92 -16.50 -12.88 1.92
C PHE A 92 -16.55 -12.22 3.30
N ASN A 93 -16.70 -12.99 4.36
CA ASN A 93 -16.61 -12.56 5.76
C ASN A 93 -17.48 -11.33 6.09
N GLY A 94 -18.68 -11.25 5.49
CA GLY A 94 -19.62 -10.15 5.70
C GLY A 94 -19.26 -8.84 5.00
N MET A 95 -18.21 -8.81 4.19
CA MET A 95 -17.86 -7.68 3.35
C MET A 95 -18.87 -7.51 2.20
N SER A 96 -19.07 -6.29 1.74
CA SER A 96 -19.89 -5.91 0.59
C SER A 96 -19.12 -4.95 -0.32
N GLN A 97 -19.69 -4.59 -1.46
CA GLN A 97 -19.08 -3.62 -2.36
C GLN A 97 -18.86 -2.24 -1.71
N GLU A 98 -19.67 -1.90 -0.70
CA GLU A 98 -19.59 -0.61 0.00
C GLU A 98 -18.62 -0.65 1.20
N SER A 99 -18.23 -1.84 1.65
CA SER A 99 -17.38 -2.01 2.82
C SER A 99 -15.99 -1.43 2.58
N LEU A 100 -15.53 -0.59 3.49
CA LEU A 100 -14.12 -0.21 3.53
C LEU A 100 -13.29 -1.35 4.11
N HIS A 101 -12.06 -1.45 3.71
CA HIS A 101 -11.11 -2.40 4.23
C HIS A 101 -9.74 -1.75 4.43
N LEU A 102 -9.03 -2.13 5.48
CA LEU A 102 -7.67 -1.67 5.75
C LEU A 102 -6.71 -2.16 4.66
N LEU A 103 -5.97 -1.22 4.09
CA LEU A 103 -5.09 -1.50 2.95
C LEU A 103 -3.67 -1.89 3.36
N ASN A 104 -3.29 -1.63 4.62
CA ASN A 104 -1.91 -1.77 5.05
C ASN A 104 -0.96 -1.07 4.05
N SER A 105 0.11 -1.73 3.62
CA SER A 105 1.16 -1.11 2.80
C SER A 105 0.73 -0.69 1.39
N ILE A 106 -0.45 -1.04 0.89
CA ILE A 106 -1.00 -0.40 -0.32
C ILE A 106 -1.10 1.12 -0.15
N SER A 107 -1.22 1.63 1.08
CA SER A 107 -1.15 3.06 1.41
C SER A 107 0.11 3.74 0.85
N LYS A 108 1.23 3.02 0.80
CA LYS A 108 2.51 3.52 0.26
C LYS A 108 2.41 3.86 -1.22
N ASN A 109 1.70 3.04 -1.98
CA ASN A 109 1.52 3.27 -3.42
C ASN A 109 0.74 4.56 -3.68
N PHE A 110 -0.33 4.81 -2.91
CA PHE A 110 -1.06 6.08 -2.97
C PHE A 110 -0.16 7.27 -2.62
N THR A 111 0.67 7.15 -1.58
CA THR A 111 1.61 8.21 -1.17
C THR A 111 2.68 8.45 -2.23
N GLY A 112 3.22 7.39 -2.85
CA GLY A 112 4.18 7.50 -3.96
C GLY A 112 3.58 8.19 -5.19
N MET A 113 2.33 7.85 -5.55
CA MET A 113 1.64 8.47 -6.67
C MET A 113 1.28 9.94 -6.38
N LEU A 114 0.83 10.25 -5.15
CA LEU A 114 0.61 11.63 -4.72
C LEU A 114 1.89 12.47 -4.80
N THR A 115 3.04 11.88 -4.45
CA THR A 115 4.33 12.56 -4.57
C THR A 115 4.59 12.97 -6.02
N GLY A 116 4.30 12.12 -7.01
CA GLY A 116 4.44 12.45 -8.42
C GLY A 116 3.63 13.66 -8.86
N VAL A 117 2.40 13.79 -8.36
CA VAL A 117 1.55 14.97 -8.64
C VAL A 117 2.20 16.24 -8.04
N ILE A 118 2.68 16.17 -6.80
CA ILE A 118 3.27 17.33 -6.10
C ILE A 118 4.63 17.72 -6.71
N VAL A 119 5.41 16.75 -7.22
CA VAL A 119 6.63 16.99 -8.00
C VAL A 119 6.30 17.73 -9.30
N LYS A 120 5.25 17.30 -10.04
CA LYS A 120 4.80 18.01 -11.26
C LYS A 120 4.36 19.44 -10.98
N LEU A 121 3.79 19.71 -9.81
CA LEU A 121 3.44 21.06 -9.36
C LEU A 121 4.69 21.92 -8.99
N GLY A 122 5.90 21.35 -9.01
CA GLY A 122 7.14 22.04 -8.68
C GLY A 122 7.33 22.34 -7.19
N LEU A 123 6.54 21.70 -6.31
CA LEU A 123 6.59 21.93 -4.86
C LEU A 123 7.61 21.02 -4.16
N ILE A 124 8.01 19.93 -4.81
CA ILE A 124 9.06 19.01 -4.32
C ILE A 124 10.04 18.72 -5.45
N ASN A 125 11.33 18.76 -5.10
CA ASN A 125 12.40 18.20 -5.90
C ASN A 125 12.88 16.91 -5.21
N VAL A 126 12.85 15.80 -5.90
CA VAL A 126 13.20 14.48 -5.34
C VAL A 126 14.68 14.35 -4.99
N ASP A 127 15.55 15.15 -5.60
CA ASP A 127 17.00 15.14 -5.35
C ASP A 127 17.38 15.99 -4.12
N GLU A 128 16.44 16.79 -3.61
CA GLU A 128 16.64 17.57 -2.38
C GLU A 128 16.65 16.67 -1.13
N LYS A 129 17.38 17.14 -0.10
CA LYS A 129 17.42 16.45 1.19
C LYS A 129 16.10 16.58 1.95
N VAL A 130 15.75 15.55 2.70
CA VAL A 130 14.60 15.51 3.62
C VAL A 130 14.57 16.74 4.53
N ILE A 131 15.72 17.15 5.05
CA ILE A 131 15.83 18.29 5.97
C ILE A 131 15.51 19.65 5.35
N ASN A 132 15.49 19.77 4.02
CA ASN A 132 15.07 21.00 3.35
C ASN A 132 13.55 21.22 3.50
N TYR A 133 12.78 20.14 3.65
CA TYR A 133 11.34 20.17 3.94
C TYR A 133 11.04 20.00 5.43
N LEU A 134 11.84 19.18 6.15
CA LEU A 134 11.67 18.84 7.55
C LEU A 134 12.95 19.18 8.37
N PRO A 135 13.26 20.48 8.57
CA PRO A 135 14.54 20.89 9.19
C PRO A 135 14.74 20.37 10.62
N LYS A 136 13.67 20.00 11.33
CA LYS A 136 13.77 19.39 12.66
C LYS A 136 14.40 17.99 12.64
N LEU A 137 14.43 17.30 11.48
CA LEU A 137 15.09 16.00 11.33
C LEU A 137 16.60 16.07 11.12
N LYS A 138 17.21 17.25 11.17
CA LYS A 138 18.67 17.46 11.00
C LYS A 138 19.52 16.62 11.97
N ASP A 139 19.00 16.35 13.17
CA ASP A 139 19.70 15.59 14.22
C ASP A 139 19.24 14.10 14.22
N SER A 140 18.71 13.60 13.12
CA SER A 140 18.28 12.20 12.93
C SER A 140 19.05 11.52 11.79
N ALA A 141 18.79 10.23 11.58
CA ALA A 141 19.36 9.48 10.47
C ALA A 141 18.94 10.00 9.08
N PHE A 142 17.97 10.92 9.00
CA PHE A 142 17.46 11.50 7.75
C PHE A 142 18.26 12.73 7.28
N ASN A 143 19.28 13.21 8.00
CA ASN A 143 19.92 14.50 7.74
C ASN A 143 20.54 14.63 6.34
N GLU A 144 21.10 13.56 5.80
CA GLU A 144 21.73 13.52 4.46
C GLU A 144 20.86 12.82 3.41
N THR A 145 19.74 12.25 3.82
CA THR A 145 18.87 11.46 2.97
C THR A 145 18.09 12.34 2.00
N THR A 146 18.04 11.98 0.72
CA THR A 146 17.20 12.65 -0.28
C THR A 146 15.78 12.11 -0.31
N VAL A 147 14.83 12.91 -0.84
CA VAL A 147 13.44 12.45 -1.06
C VAL A 147 13.40 11.25 -1.99
N ARG A 148 14.28 11.18 -2.99
CA ARG A 148 14.43 10.04 -3.90
C ARG A 148 14.77 8.76 -3.15
N GLN A 149 15.70 8.80 -2.22
CA GLN A 149 16.11 7.66 -1.41
C GLN A 149 14.97 7.18 -0.49
N VAL A 150 14.15 8.10 0.01
CA VAL A 150 12.93 7.78 0.77
C VAL A 150 11.90 7.07 -0.13
N LEU A 151 11.64 7.62 -1.32
CA LEU A 151 10.71 7.05 -2.32
C LEU A 151 11.05 5.62 -2.74
N ASP A 152 12.35 5.35 -2.92
CA ASP A 152 12.82 4.09 -3.50
C ASP A 152 13.30 3.10 -2.43
N MET A 153 13.01 3.35 -1.14
CA MET A 153 13.41 2.49 -0.01
C MET A 153 14.93 2.22 0.04
N THR A 154 15.73 3.23 -0.35
CA THR A 154 17.20 3.15 -0.34
C THR A 154 17.85 4.09 0.70
N ALA A 155 17.05 4.77 1.51
CA ALA A 155 17.50 5.48 2.70
C ALA A 155 17.99 4.46 3.75
N ALA A 156 19.21 4.62 4.23
CA ALA A 156 19.88 3.62 5.08
C ALA A 156 19.61 3.77 6.59
N VAL A 157 18.51 4.36 6.95
CA VAL A 157 18.08 4.51 8.35
C VAL A 157 17.98 3.11 8.99
N ARG A 158 18.61 2.91 10.14
CA ARG A 158 18.50 1.64 10.88
C ARG A 158 17.05 1.48 11.37
N TYR A 159 16.38 0.46 10.86
CA TYR A 159 14.98 0.17 11.15
C TYR A 159 14.68 -1.30 10.83
N ASP A 160 14.25 -2.03 11.85
CA ASP A 160 13.89 -3.44 11.74
C ASP A 160 12.39 -3.60 11.49
N GLU A 161 12.02 -4.24 10.38
CA GLU A 161 10.64 -4.52 10.00
C GLU A 161 10.32 -6.04 10.04
N ASP A 162 10.95 -6.80 10.94
CA ASP A 162 10.53 -8.19 11.19
C ASP A 162 9.16 -8.19 11.91
N TYR A 163 8.15 -8.64 11.21
CA TYR A 163 6.78 -8.73 11.71
C TYR A 163 6.57 -9.84 12.75
N ASN A 164 7.49 -10.81 12.86
CA ASN A 164 7.38 -11.92 13.80
C ASN A 164 7.98 -11.58 15.18
N ASN A 165 8.80 -10.55 15.27
CA ASN A 165 9.39 -10.10 16.52
C ASN A 165 8.67 -8.82 17.01
N PRO A 166 7.88 -8.90 18.12
CA PRO A 166 7.06 -7.78 18.59
C PRO A 166 7.86 -6.59 19.17
N THR A 167 9.19 -6.70 19.27
CA THR A 167 10.06 -5.65 19.82
C THR A 167 10.76 -4.80 18.75
N THR A 168 10.52 -5.10 17.46
CA THR A 168 11.15 -4.39 16.34
C THR A 168 10.68 -2.95 16.19
N ASP A 169 11.40 -2.19 15.38
CA ASP A 169 11.08 -0.79 15.08
C ASP A 169 9.69 -0.63 14.47
N PHE A 170 9.26 -1.58 13.62
CA PHE A 170 7.90 -1.58 13.06
C PHE A 170 6.82 -1.59 14.15
N TRP A 171 6.94 -2.45 15.17
CA TRP A 171 5.96 -2.51 16.25
C TRP A 171 6.01 -1.28 17.16
N GLN A 172 7.18 -0.68 17.33
CA GLN A 172 7.33 0.58 18.04
C GLN A 172 6.64 1.72 17.28
N GLU A 173 6.82 1.80 15.95
CA GLU A 173 6.13 2.76 15.09
C GLU A 173 4.61 2.57 15.17
N THR A 174 4.09 1.33 15.13
CA THR A 174 2.65 1.08 15.27
C THR A 174 2.11 1.52 16.64
N SER A 175 2.93 1.52 17.68
CA SER A 175 2.57 2.09 18.98
C SER A 175 2.50 3.62 18.96
N ALA A 176 3.36 4.29 18.19
CA ALA A 176 3.29 5.73 17.99
C ALA A 176 2.00 6.17 17.28
N VAL A 177 1.44 5.31 16.43
CA VAL A 177 0.11 5.52 15.80
C VAL A 177 -1.06 5.18 16.74
N GLY A 178 -0.81 4.45 17.82
CA GLY A 178 -1.84 3.92 18.70
C GLY A 178 -2.40 2.55 18.28
N TRP A 179 -1.82 1.90 17.27
CA TRP A 179 -2.27 0.59 16.77
C TRP A 179 -1.85 -0.60 17.64
N SER A 180 -0.88 -0.41 18.51
CA SER A 180 -0.41 -1.40 19.47
C SER A 180 -0.37 -0.79 20.86
N PRO A 181 -0.45 -1.60 21.94
CA PRO A 181 -0.14 -1.13 23.27
C PRO A 181 1.22 -0.42 23.31
N SER A 182 1.30 0.66 24.05
CA SER A 182 2.51 1.48 24.10
C SER A 182 3.72 0.67 24.56
N LEU A 183 4.69 0.51 23.66
CA LEU A 183 6.03 -0.04 23.95
C LEU A 183 7.07 1.09 24.09
N LEU A 184 6.63 2.36 23.94
CA LEU A 184 7.50 3.50 23.74
C LEU A 184 7.74 4.28 25.04
N ASN A 185 8.92 4.87 25.13
CA ASN A 185 9.19 5.97 26.05
C ASN A 185 8.30 7.17 25.70
N LYS A 186 7.96 8.01 26.69
CA LYS A 186 7.11 9.21 26.54
C LYS A 186 7.55 10.16 25.41
N ASN A 187 8.80 10.07 24.95
CA ASN A 187 9.38 10.94 23.91
C ASN A 187 9.06 10.51 22.46
N SER A 188 8.46 9.34 22.25
CA SER A 188 8.11 8.80 20.90
C SER A 188 6.61 8.59 20.75
N SER A 189 5.81 9.52 21.26
CA SER A 189 4.35 9.37 21.37
C SER A 189 3.56 9.67 20.08
N ASP A 190 4.24 10.01 18.98
CA ASP A 190 3.67 10.30 17.67
C ASP A 190 4.67 9.96 16.54
N LEU A 191 4.18 9.91 15.31
CA LEU A 191 4.98 9.52 14.13
C LEU A 191 6.20 10.42 13.91
N PHE A 192 6.07 11.73 14.12
CA PHE A 192 7.17 12.66 13.91
C PHE A 192 8.29 12.44 14.94
N ASN A 193 7.93 12.37 16.22
CA ASN A 193 8.90 12.12 17.30
C ASN A 193 9.52 10.71 17.17
N TYR A 194 8.78 9.73 16.66
CA TYR A 194 9.32 8.43 16.34
C TYR A 194 10.42 8.53 15.25
N ALA A 195 10.12 9.18 14.11
CA ALA A 195 11.10 9.39 13.05
C ALA A 195 12.34 10.18 13.55
N LEU A 196 12.13 11.20 14.38
CA LEU A 196 13.21 12.01 15.00
C LEU A 196 14.09 11.17 15.94
N SER A 197 13.56 10.13 16.57
CA SER A 197 14.29 9.24 17.49
C SER A 197 15.27 8.30 16.79
N LEU A 198 15.09 8.05 15.48
CA LEU A 198 15.98 7.20 14.68
C LEU A 198 17.28 7.97 14.38
N LYS A 199 18.39 7.55 14.99
CA LYS A 199 19.69 8.26 14.92
C LYS A 199 20.71 7.57 14.02
N ASP A 200 20.61 6.27 13.87
CA ASP A 200 21.63 5.44 13.28
C ASP A 200 21.33 5.12 11.82
N LYS A 201 22.40 4.94 11.04
CA LYS A 201 22.36 4.37 9.69
C LYS A 201 23.05 3.01 9.68
N GLU A 202 22.52 2.09 8.88
CA GLU A 202 23.12 0.76 8.67
C GLU A 202 24.27 0.82 7.67
N GLN A 203 24.21 1.79 6.74
CA GLN A 203 25.14 1.93 5.63
C GLN A 203 25.03 3.31 4.99
N LYS A 204 25.61 3.51 3.82
CA LYS A 204 25.45 4.73 3.01
C LYS A 204 24.08 4.72 2.32
N ASP A 205 23.35 5.84 2.34
CA ASP A 205 22.14 6.03 1.58
C ASP A 205 22.34 5.73 0.09
N GLY A 206 21.37 5.08 -0.54
CA GLY A 206 21.39 4.68 -1.94
C GLY A 206 22.18 3.41 -2.25
N SER A 207 22.86 2.79 -1.26
CA SER A 207 23.71 1.61 -1.50
C SER A 207 22.96 0.28 -1.61
N SER A 208 21.78 0.19 -1.00
CA SER A 208 20.91 -1.00 -1.07
C SER A 208 19.43 -0.63 -0.95
N TYR A 209 18.58 -1.52 -1.44
CA TYR A 209 17.16 -1.53 -1.13
C TYR A 209 16.94 -2.22 0.24
N HIS A 210 16.09 -1.65 1.06
CA HIS A 210 15.57 -2.27 2.26
C HIS A 210 14.21 -1.65 2.62
N TYR A 211 13.19 -2.46 2.64
CA TYR A 211 11.82 -2.01 2.90
C TYR A 211 11.67 -1.51 4.34
N ARG A 212 11.16 -0.28 4.51
CA ARG A 212 10.99 0.38 5.81
C ARG A 212 9.74 1.27 5.80
N THR A 213 8.76 0.93 6.62
CA THR A 213 7.49 1.66 6.69
C THR A 213 7.66 3.12 7.09
N VAL A 214 8.57 3.42 8.02
CA VAL A 214 8.86 4.78 8.47
C VAL A 214 9.23 5.74 7.34
N LEU A 215 9.86 5.26 6.26
CA LEU A 215 10.23 6.11 5.12
C LEU A 215 8.99 6.73 4.47
N THR A 216 7.90 5.97 4.34
CA THR A 216 6.67 6.50 3.76
C THR A 216 5.99 7.50 4.68
N ASN A 217 6.08 7.33 6.01
CA ASN A 217 5.54 8.31 6.95
C ASN A 217 6.33 9.63 6.88
N VAL A 218 7.65 9.55 6.77
CA VAL A 218 8.49 10.75 6.53
C VAL A 218 8.14 11.39 5.18
N LEU A 219 7.87 10.59 4.13
CA LEU A 219 7.41 11.11 2.84
C LEU A 219 6.09 11.87 2.99
N GLY A 220 5.11 11.32 3.72
CA GLY A 220 3.85 12.02 4.01
C GLY A 220 4.08 13.36 4.72
N MET A 221 4.96 13.42 5.70
CA MET A 221 5.32 14.66 6.38
C MET A 221 5.98 15.67 5.44
N ILE A 222 6.82 15.23 4.50
CA ILE A 222 7.40 16.08 3.44
C ILE A 222 6.31 16.68 2.57
N LEU A 223 5.33 15.88 2.16
CA LEU A 223 4.20 16.33 1.32
C LEU A 223 3.37 17.40 2.05
N GLU A 224 3.09 17.21 3.34
CA GLU A 224 2.39 18.22 4.16
C GLU A 224 3.21 19.50 4.31
N ALA A 225 4.51 19.38 4.60
CA ALA A 225 5.39 20.54 4.77
C ALA A 225 5.55 21.35 3.48
N ALA A 226 5.69 20.70 2.33
CA ALA A 226 5.85 21.34 1.03
C ALA A 226 4.58 22.04 0.54
N THR A 227 3.40 21.52 0.91
CA THR A 227 2.11 22.02 0.40
C THR A 227 1.34 22.87 1.42
N GLY A 228 1.65 22.76 2.70
CA GLY A 228 0.87 23.35 3.79
C GLY A 228 -0.51 22.73 4.00
N LYS A 229 -0.80 21.57 3.37
CA LYS A 229 -2.09 20.88 3.44
C LYS A 229 -1.91 19.50 4.10
N LYS A 230 -2.96 19.03 4.78
CA LYS A 230 -3.03 17.67 5.31
C LYS A 230 -3.05 16.62 4.21
N ILE A 231 -2.49 15.45 4.46
CA ILE A 231 -2.47 14.31 3.54
C ILE A 231 -3.89 13.91 3.10
N SER A 232 -4.87 13.87 4.01
CA SER A 232 -6.26 13.56 3.69
C SER A 232 -6.86 14.50 2.64
N ILE A 233 -6.54 15.80 2.73
CA ILE A 233 -6.99 16.82 1.75
C ILE A 233 -6.24 16.67 0.43
N LEU A 234 -4.92 16.40 0.47
CA LEU A 234 -4.14 16.18 -0.74
C LEU A 234 -4.64 14.95 -1.51
N PHE A 235 -4.89 13.83 -0.84
CA PHE A 235 -5.49 12.65 -1.47
C PHE A 235 -6.89 12.98 -2.04
N GLU A 236 -7.74 13.67 -1.27
CA GLU A 236 -9.07 14.06 -1.70
C GLU A 236 -9.05 14.85 -3.00
N GLU A 237 -8.26 15.94 -3.02
CA GLU A 237 -8.26 16.91 -4.13
C GLU A 237 -7.50 16.40 -5.35
N LEU A 238 -6.36 15.74 -5.15
CA LEU A 238 -5.42 15.46 -6.24
C LEU A 238 -5.58 14.06 -6.84
N ILE A 239 -6.15 13.10 -6.09
CA ILE A 239 -6.32 11.72 -6.55
C ILE A 239 -7.77 11.26 -6.41
N TRP A 240 -8.31 11.21 -5.18
CA TRP A 240 -9.52 10.47 -4.88
C TRP A 240 -10.73 10.98 -5.66
N LYS A 241 -10.99 12.27 -5.63
CA LYS A 241 -12.11 12.88 -6.38
C LYS A 241 -12.02 12.71 -7.89
N LYS A 242 -10.81 12.62 -8.45
CA LYS A 242 -10.57 12.41 -9.88
C LYS A 242 -10.78 10.96 -10.32
N LEU A 243 -10.77 10.01 -9.39
CA LEU A 243 -11.13 8.62 -9.66
C LEU A 243 -12.65 8.39 -9.66
N TYR A 244 -13.45 9.41 -9.32
CA TYR A 244 -14.92 9.33 -9.24
C TYR A 244 -15.41 8.13 -8.44
N PRO A 245 -14.92 7.94 -7.19
CA PRO A 245 -15.11 6.74 -6.41
C PRO A 245 -16.55 6.58 -5.91
N GLU A 246 -16.91 5.35 -5.54
CA GLU A 246 -18.21 5.01 -4.95
C GLU A 246 -18.30 5.44 -3.49
N GLN A 247 -17.19 5.33 -2.75
CA GLN A 247 -17.16 5.59 -1.31
C GLN A 247 -16.10 6.65 -0.94
N ASN A 248 -16.26 7.24 0.23
CA ASN A 248 -15.16 7.94 0.88
C ASN A 248 -14.06 6.91 1.21
N ALA A 249 -12.79 7.34 1.22
CA ALA A 249 -11.73 6.59 1.87
C ALA A 249 -11.43 7.16 3.25
N LEU A 250 -10.72 6.41 4.07
CA LEU A 250 -10.23 6.85 5.37
C LEU A 250 -8.72 6.72 5.44
N ILE A 251 -8.08 7.54 6.27
CA ILE A 251 -6.70 7.35 6.66
C ILE A 251 -6.57 7.45 8.17
N VAL A 252 -5.88 6.49 8.78
CA VAL A 252 -5.59 6.50 10.22
C VAL A 252 -4.63 7.63 10.53
N VAL A 253 -4.83 8.29 11.66
CA VAL A 253 -3.96 9.37 12.16
C VAL A 253 -3.47 9.06 13.57
N ASP A 254 -2.29 9.57 13.91
CA ASP A 254 -1.77 9.51 15.27
C ASP A 254 -2.45 10.52 16.20
N ASN A 255 -2.03 10.57 17.45
CA ASN A 255 -2.61 11.46 18.47
C ASN A 255 -2.32 12.97 18.24
N LYS A 256 -1.50 13.31 17.23
CA LYS A 256 -1.25 14.68 16.77
C LYS A 256 -1.96 15.00 15.46
N GLY A 257 -2.66 14.03 14.88
CA GLY A 257 -3.35 14.15 13.60
C GLY A 257 -2.42 13.97 12.41
N ALA A 258 -1.22 13.41 12.57
CA ALA A 258 -0.35 13.03 11.46
C ALA A 258 -0.86 11.73 10.82
N SER A 259 -0.98 11.73 9.50
CA SER A 259 -1.51 10.59 8.75
C SER A 259 -0.51 9.44 8.69
N TYR A 260 -0.99 8.21 8.97
CA TYR A 260 -0.20 6.98 8.84
C TYR A 260 -0.12 6.55 7.36
N THR A 261 0.67 7.28 6.59
CA THR A 261 0.80 7.10 5.13
C THR A 261 1.44 5.78 4.74
N GLY A 262 2.18 5.16 5.65
CA GLY A 262 2.80 3.85 5.44
C GLY A 262 1.83 2.67 5.45
N ALA A 263 0.66 2.79 6.12
CA ALA A 263 -0.26 1.65 6.24
C ALA A 263 -1.72 2.01 6.59
N GLY A 264 -2.06 3.28 6.78
CA GLY A 264 -3.32 3.69 7.42
C GLY A 264 -4.52 3.87 6.50
N MET A 265 -4.41 3.74 5.18
CA MET A 265 -5.55 3.92 4.27
C MET A 265 -6.55 2.77 4.35
N ASN A 266 -7.82 3.13 4.13
CA ASN A 266 -8.96 2.21 4.03
C ASN A 266 -9.82 2.63 2.85
N ALA A 267 -10.18 1.68 1.99
CA ALA A 267 -11.02 1.94 0.82
C ALA A 267 -11.82 0.69 0.42
N CYS A 268 -12.86 0.85 -0.39
CA CYS A 268 -13.62 -0.27 -0.91
C CYS A 268 -12.95 -0.88 -2.16
N THR A 269 -13.25 -2.15 -2.43
CA THR A 269 -12.63 -2.95 -3.49
C THR A 269 -12.76 -2.32 -4.87
N ARG A 270 -13.93 -1.80 -5.22
CA ARG A 270 -14.16 -1.17 -6.53
C ARG A 270 -13.37 0.12 -6.72
N ASP A 271 -13.17 0.89 -5.65
CA ASP A 271 -12.39 2.14 -5.72
C ASP A 271 -10.89 1.86 -5.85
N LEU A 272 -10.41 0.75 -5.26
CA LEU A 272 -9.06 0.24 -5.51
C LEU A 272 -8.89 -0.25 -6.96
N ALA A 273 -9.93 -0.85 -7.55
CA ALA A 273 -9.90 -1.22 -8.96
C ALA A 273 -9.83 0.01 -9.88
N ARG A 274 -10.46 1.14 -9.51
CA ARG A 274 -10.30 2.44 -10.20
C ARG A 274 -8.87 2.93 -10.14
N PHE A 275 -8.25 2.87 -8.97
CA PHE A 275 -6.84 3.23 -8.80
C PHE A 275 -5.94 2.33 -9.67
N GLY A 276 -6.16 1.02 -9.67
CA GLY A 276 -5.43 0.08 -10.53
C GLY A 276 -5.66 0.35 -12.02
N LEU A 277 -6.89 0.67 -12.43
CA LEU A 277 -7.21 1.01 -13.82
C LEU A 277 -6.51 2.31 -14.25
N MET A 278 -6.49 3.32 -13.40
CA MET A 278 -5.72 4.55 -13.62
C MET A 278 -4.22 4.25 -13.84
N LEU A 279 -3.62 3.40 -13.01
CA LEU A 279 -2.22 2.98 -13.20
C LEU A 279 -2.03 2.25 -14.53
N SER A 280 -2.96 1.37 -14.95
CA SER A 280 -2.89 0.64 -16.21
C SER A 280 -3.06 1.52 -17.45
N LYS A 281 -3.62 2.71 -17.29
CA LYS A 281 -3.82 3.74 -18.32
C LYS A 281 -2.82 4.89 -18.16
N GLU A 282 -1.61 4.60 -17.71
CA GLU A 282 -0.49 5.54 -17.62
C GLU A 282 -0.83 6.82 -16.81
N GLY A 283 -1.66 6.70 -15.78
CA GLY A 283 -2.05 7.81 -14.91
C GLY A 283 -3.34 8.53 -15.29
N TYR A 284 -4.01 8.11 -16.37
CA TYR A 284 -5.30 8.67 -16.80
C TYR A 284 -6.50 7.86 -16.27
N PHE A 285 -7.56 8.56 -15.91
CA PHE A 285 -8.85 7.96 -15.58
C PHE A 285 -9.98 8.80 -16.18
N GLU A 286 -10.93 8.18 -16.89
CA GLU A 286 -12.05 8.88 -17.55
C GLU A 286 -11.61 10.07 -18.43
N GLY A 287 -10.44 9.99 -19.07
CA GLY A 287 -9.85 11.03 -19.90
C GLY A 287 -9.15 12.16 -19.15
N GLU A 288 -9.16 12.15 -17.82
CA GLU A 288 -8.45 13.12 -16.98
C GLU A 288 -7.10 12.58 -16.50
N GLU A 289 -6.10 13.44 -16.45
CA GLU A 289 -4.82 13.14 -15.82
C GLU A 289 -5.01 13.18 -14.30
N VAL A 290 -4.80 12.01 -13.66
CA VAL A 290 -4.79 11.87 -12.21
C VAL A 290 -3.35 11.86 -11.69
N ILE A 291 -2.50 11.04 -12.31
CA ILE A 291 -1.06 10.95 -12.02
C ILE A 291 -0.30 11.31 -13.30
N PRO A 292 0.79 12.10 -13.21
CA PRO A 292 1.58 12.44 -14.38
C PRO A 292 2.10 11.19 -15.11
N PRO A 293 1.89 11.08 -16.45
CA PRO A 293 2.36 9.91 -17.21
C PRO A 293 3.87 9.67 -17.08
N GLU A 294 4.65 10.75 -17.01
CA GLU A 294 6.10 10.70 -16.80
C GLU A 294 6.47 10.05 -15.46
N TRP A 295 5.64 10.21 -14.42
CA TRP A 295 5.85 9.55 -13.12
C TRP A 295 5.56 8.05 -13.18
N ILE A 296 4.49 7.66 -13.87
CA ILE A 296 4.21 6.23 -14.13
C ILE A 296 5.33 5.61 -14.94
N LYS A 297 5.81 6.29 -15.98
CA LYS A 297 6.93 5.84 -16.79
C LYS A 297 8.22 5.70 -15.98
N ASP A 298 8.55 6.67 -15.11
CA ASP A 298 9.68 6.58 -14.18
C ASP A 298 9.53 5.40 -13.20
N THR A 299 8.29 5.13 -12.75
CA THR A 299 8.01 4.00 -11.86
C THR A 299 8.28 2.65 -12.54
N VAL A 300 7.86 2.50 -13.80
CA VAL A 300 8.00 1.23 -14.55
C VAL A 300 9.42 1.00 -15.04
N ASN A 301 10.20 2.05 -15.30
CA ASN A 301 11.52 1.96 -15.93
C ASN A 301 12.66 2.28 -14.95
N ALA A 302 12.97 1.37 -14.05
CA ALA A 302 14.16 1.49 -13.21
C ALA A 302 15.43 1.05 -13.93
N ASP A 303 16.55 1.71 -13.63
CA ASP A 303 17.86 1.32 -14.15
C ASP A 303 18.39 0.01 -13.51
N LYS A 304 19.53 -0.45 -14.01
CA LYS A 304 20.16 -1.70 -13.54
C LYS A 304 20.51 -1.67 -12.05
N THR A 305 20.94 -0.54 -11.52
CA THR A 305 21.37 -0.40 -10.11
C THR A 305 20.21 -0.68 -9.16
N TYR A 306 19.01 -0.14 -9.45
CA TYR A 306 17.81 -0.42 -8.66
C TYR A 306 17.41 -1.89 -8.72
N LYS A 307 17.45 -2.52 -9.90
CA LYS A 307 17.16 -3.95 -10.10
C LYS A 307 18.13 -4.84 -9.34
N ASP A 308 19.44 -4.56 -9.43
CA ASP A 308 20.49 -5.30 -8.76
C ASP A 308 20.36 -5.19 -7.21
N ASN A 309 20.01 -4.02 -6.69
CA ASN A 309 19.78 -3.81 -5.27
C ASN A 309 18.52 -4.55 -4.78
N PHE A 310 17.42 -4.47 -5.53
CA PHE A 310 16.16 -5.13 -5.20
C PHE A 310 16.28 -6.66 -5.24
N SER A 311 17.05 -7.22 -6.16
CA SER A 311 17.22 -8.68 -6.31
C SER A 311 17.79 -9.39 -5.07
N LYS A 312 18.40 -8.64 -4.15
CA LYS A 312 18.98 -9.16 -2.90
C LYS A 312 17.94 -9.32 -1.78
N ASP A 313 16.79 -8.67 -1.93
CA ASP A 313 15.68 -8.72 -0.97
C ASP A 313 14.74 -9.92 -1.25
N LEU A 314 13.97 -10.33 -0.23
CA LEU A 314 12.99 -11.42 -0.36
C LEU A 314 11.96 -11.13 -1.46
N LEU A 315 11.47 -9.90 -1.57
CA LEU A 315 10.53 -9.52 -2.63
C LEU A 315 11.17 -9.59 -4.01
N GLY A 316 12.47 -9.27 -4.13
CA GLY A 316 13.23 -9.42 -5.36
C GLY A 316 13.44 -10.89 -5.77
N GLN A 317 13.44 -11.82 -4.80
CA GLN A 317 13.45 -13.26 -5.07
C GLN A 317 12.09 -13.76 -5.54
N ILE A 318 10.99 -13.21 -5.01
CA ILE A 318 9.61 -13.53 -5.43
C ILE A 318 9.32 -12.93 -6.83
N LEU A 319 9.87 -11.76 -7.14
CA LEU A 319 9.70 -11.05 -8.41
C LEU A 319 11.04 -10.90 -9.14
N PRO A 320 11.66 -11.98 -9.65
CA PRO A 320 13.00 -11.96 -10.23
C PRO A 320 13.06 -11.05 -11.46
N GLY A 321 14.05 -10.16 -11.48
CA GLY A 321 14.25 -9.15 -12.54
C GLY A 321 13.34 -7.92 -12.40
N GLY A 322 12.54 -7.86 -11.33
CA GLY A 322 11.75 -6.71 -10.95
C GLY A 322 12.56 -5.63 -10.22
N HIS A 323 11.84 -4.63 -9.73
CA HIS A 323 12.40 -3.52 -8.95
C HIS A 323 11.36 -2.85 -8.07
N TYR A 324 11.83 -1.96 -7.18
CA TYR A 324 10.98 -1.06 -6.39
C TYR A 324 11.30 0.39 -6.75
N ARG A 325 10.30 1.15 -7.15
CA ARG A 325 10.43 2.55 -7.52
C ARG A 325 9.18 3.35 -7.16
N ASN A 326 9.36 4.57 -6.67
CA ASN A 326 8.24 5.46 -6.31
C ASN A 326 7.18 4.77 -5.41
N GLN A 327 7.62 4.03 -4.40
CA GLN A 327 6.76 3.26 -3.49
C GLN A 327 5.96 2.13 -4.17
N THR A 328 6.41 1.61 -5.32
CA THR A 328 5.70 0.60 -6.10
C THR A 328 6.63 -0.53 -6.55
N LEU A 329 6.17 -1.77 -6.39
CA LEU A 329 6.82 -2.96 -6.93
C LEU A 329 6.46 -3.15 -8.39
N VAL A 330 7.45 -3.46 -9.22
CA VAL A 330 7.27 -3.71 -10.65
C VAL A 330 8.01 -4.99 -11.02
N ASP A 331 7.35 -5.89 -11.76
CA ASP A 331 8.01 -7.09 -12.25
C ASP A 331 8.81 -6.83 -13.55
N LYS A 332 9.54 -7.83 -14.00
CA LYS A 332 10.35 -7.74 -15.23
C LYS A 332 9.54 -7.47 -16.50
N ASN A 333 8.23 -7.67 -16.48
CA ASN A 333 7.33 -7.48 -17.62
C ASN A 333 6.57 -6.14 -17.55
N GLY A 334 6.82 -5.32 -16.54
CA GLY A 334 6.15 -4.05 -16.32
C GLY A 334 4.79 -4.14 -15.61
N SER A 335 4.45 -5.29 -15.03
CA SER A 335 3.26 -5.40 -14.15
C SER A 335 3.56 -4.74 -12.81
N LEU A 336 2.57 -3.99 -12.28
CA LEU A 336 2.71 -3.31 -11.00
C LEU A 336 1.99 -4.12 -9.90
N TYR A 337 2.61 -4.13 -8.71
CA TYR A 337 2.06 -4.77 -7.52
C TYR A 337 2.02 -3.78 -6.38
N CYS A 338 0.82 -3.51 -5.87
CA CYS A 338 0.61 -2.81 -4.62
C CYS A 338 0.30 -3.87 -3.56
N LEU A 339 1.25 -4.12 -2.67
CA LEU A 339 1.15 -5.19 -1.69
C LEU A 339 0.96 -4.64 -0.27
N GLY A 340 0.17 -5.34 0.53
CA GLY A 340 0.01 -5.07 1.95
C GLY A 340 0.02 -6.35 2.78
N ILE A 341 0.57 -6.26 3.98
CA ILE A 341 0.56 -7.39 4.93
C ILE A 341 -0.87 -7.89 5.16
N PHE A 342 -1.00 -9.14 5.62
CA PHE A 342 -2.26 -9.89 5.74
C PHE A 342 -2.96 -10.16 4.40
N GLY A 343 -2.25 -10.08 3.26
CA GLY A 343 -2.70 -10.53 1.96
C GLY A 343 -3.41 -9.51 1.08
N GLN A 344 -3.23 -8.19 1.34
CA GLN A 344 -3.77 -7.13 0.47
C GLN A 344 -2.96 -7.08 -0.83
N CYS A 345 -3.65 -6.97 -1.96
CA CYS A 345 -2.98 -6.83 -3.27
C CYS A 345 -3.85 -6.05 -4.27
N ILE A 346 -3.22 -5.12 -4.99
CA ILE A 346 -3.67 -4.64 -6.29
C ILE A 346 -2.61 -5.07 -7.30
N TYR A 347 -3.00 -5.90 -8.25
CA TYR A 347 -2.19 -6.32 -9.38
C TYR A 347 -2.65 -5.59 -10.63
N VAL A 348 -1.70 -5.00 -11.35
CA VAL A 348 -1.98 -4.26 -12.59
C VAL A 348 -1.10 -4.80 -13.70
N ASN A 349 -1.70 -5.35 -14.74
CA ASN A 349 -0.98 -5.83 -15.91
C ASN A 349 -1.42 -5.04 -17.15
N PRO A 350 -0.66 -4.00 -17.56
CA PRO A 350 -1.03 -3.15 -18.69
C PRO A 350 -1.05 -3.93 -20.02
N LYS A 351 -0.14 -4.90 -20.19
CA LYS A 351 -0.05 -5.71 -21.42
C LYS A 351 -1.34 -6.50 -21.69
N TYR A 352 -1.96 -7.03 -20.64
CA TYR A 352 -3.20 -7.79 -20.74
C TYR A 352 -4.43 -6.95 -20.36
N GLU A 353 -4.28 -5.65 -20.13
CA GLU A 353 -5.34 -4.75 -19.69
C GLU A 353 -6.16 -5.33 -18.53
N THR A 354 -5.47 -5.92 -17.56
CA THR A 354 -6.06 -6.62 -16.41
C THR A 354 -5.69 -5.94 -15.11
N VAL A 355 -6.68 -5.70 -14.25
CA VAL A 355 -6.50 -5.25 -12.87
C VAL A 355 -7.16 -6.25 -11.95
N ILE A 356 -6.45 -6.65 -10.89
CA ILE A 356 -7.00 -7.56 -9.89
C ILE A 356 -6.82 -6.92 -8.52
N VAL A 357 -7.91 -6.88 -7.74
CA VAL A 357 -7.90 -6.46 -6.35
C VAL A 357 -8.25 -7.65 -5.47
N LYS A 358 -7.39 -7.94 -4.49
CA LYS A 358 -7.61 -8.94 -3.45
C LYS A 358 -7.41 -8.28 -2.10
N LEU A 359 -8.44 -8.30 -1.26
CA LEU A 359 -8.36 -7.93 0.14
C LEU A 359 -8.53 -9.18 0.99
N SER A 360 -7.82 -9.24 2.11
CA SER A 360 -7.74 -10.45 2.93
C SER A 360 -7.50 -10.12 4.39
N SER A 361 -7.86 -11.07 5.26
CA SER A 361 -7.59 -11.06 6.69
C SER A 361 -6.81 -12.32 7.10
N GLN A 362 -5.63 -12.52 6.49
CA GLN A 362 -4.76 -13.66 6.77
C GLN A 362 -4.41 -13.76 8.27
N PRO A 363 -4.11 -14.97 8.81
CA PRO A 363 -3.82 -15.15 10.22
C PRO A 363 -2.47 -14.58 10.66
N GLY A 364 -1.58 -14.27 9.72
CA GLY A 364 -0.28 -13.65 9.97
C GLY A 364 0.01 -12.51 9.01
N PRO A 365 0.86 -11.56 9.39
CA PRO A 365 1.15 -10.37 8.59
C PRO A 365 1.86 -10.70 7.27
N ALA A 366 2.79 -11.65 7.27
CA ALA A 366 3.55 -12.08 6.10
C ALA A 366 3.61 -13.61 6.07
N ILE A 367 2.89 -14.21 5.12
CA ILE A 367 2.88 -15.66 4.87
C ILE A 367 3.36 -15.86 3.43
N PRO A 368 4.66 -16.16 3.21
CA PRO A 368 5.27 -16.16 1.88
C PRO A 368 4.56 -17.07 0.87
N ASN A 369 4.16 -18.28 1.27
CA ASN A 369 3.47 -19.22 0.36
C ASN A 369 2.15 -18.64 -0.15
N LEU A 370 1.34 -18.00 0.71
CA LEU A 370 0.06 -17.39 0.30
C LEU A 370 0.27 -16.18 -0.62
N LEU A 371 1.36 -15.43 -0.42
CA LEU A 371 1.72 -14.33 -1.31
C LEU A 371 2.14 -14.87 -2.68
N ILE A 372 3.04 -15.85 -2.73
CA ILE A 372 3.55 -16.44 -3.96
C ILE A 372 2.41 -17.08 -4.76
N ASP A 373 1.54 -17.86 -4.14
CA ASP A 373 0.38 -18.46 -4.78
C ASP A 373 -0.58 -17.40 -5.34
N SER A 374 -0.79 -16.31 -4.61
CA SER A 374 -1.58 -15.18 -5.10
C SER A 374 -0.96 -14.54 -6.34
N VAL A 375 0.37 -14.32 -6.37
CA VAL A 375 1.10 -13.78 -7.52
C VAL A 375 1.00 -14.73 -8.73
N ILE A 376 1.18 -16.03 -8.53
CA ILE A 376 1.06 -17.04 -9.60
C ILE A 376 -0.36 -17.03 -10.18
N ALA A 377 -1.39 -17.07 -9.31
CA ALA A 377 -2.79 -17.07 -9.71
C ALA A 377 -3.16 -15.81 -10.49
N MET A 378 -2.75 -14.61 -10.03
CA MET A 378 -3.03 -13.34 -10.71
C MET A 378 -2.40 -13.26 -12.09
N ASN A 379 -1.15 -13.72 -12.23
CA ASN A 379 -0.49 -13.84 -13.53
C ASN A 379 -1.23 -14.83 -14.45
N LYS A 380 -1.66 -16.00 -13.91
CA LYS A 380 -2.44 -16.99 -14.67
C LYS A 380 -3.78 -16.41 -15.13
N ILE A 381 -4.51 -15.70 -14.26
CA ILE A 381 -5.77 -15.04 -14.61
C ILE A 381 -5.51 -14.06 -15.77
N ALA A 382 -4.53 -13.14 -15.64
CA ALA A 382 -4.28 -12.11 -16.63
C ALA A 382 -4.03 -12.64 -18.04
N VAL A 383 -3.37 -13.82 -18.18
CA VAL A 383 -3.11 -14.45 -19.48
C VAL A 383 -4.23 -15.35 -19.98
N SER A 384 -5.20 -15.68 -19.11
CA SER A 384 -6.32 -16.59 -19.43
C SER A 384 -7.59 -15.87 -19.88
N VAL A 385 -7.70 -14.55 -19.63
CA VAL A 385 -8.89 -13.72 -19.90
C VAL A 385 -8.72 -12.78 -21.07
#